data_2e01e23e11cab44066bf5824c48035a7
#
_entry.id   2e01e23e11cab44066bf5824c48035a7
#
_cell.length_a   1.000
_cell.length_b   1.000
_cell.length_c   1.000
_cell.angle_alpha   90.00
_cell.angle_beta   90.00
_cell.angle_gamma   90.00
#
_symmetry.space_group_name_H-M   'P 1'
#
loop_
_entity.id
_entity.type
_entity.pdbx_description
1 polymer ?
#
loop_
_entity_poly.entity_id
_entity_poly.type
_entity_poly.pdbx_seq_one_letter_code
_entity_poly.pdbx_strand_id
1 'polypeptide(L)'
;MPLKAYQLVEKSRAELLEELATLEKKLFELRGQIATSASAQKQSEIKNTRKDVARVKTILMEQQRKALLGKYEGAKLVPKDLRAKTTKSQRKQLPAKYANKLVKKAASRAKFLKPTKFALKA
;
A
#
# COMPACT_ATOMS: atom_id res chain seq x y z
N MET A 1 4.97 -11.71 25.58
CA MET A 1 5.19 -10.38 24.99
C MET A 1 4.50 -10.33 23.64
N PRO A 2 3.93 -9.18 23.22
CA PRO A 2 3.35 -9.06 21.88
C PRO A 2 4.45 -9.13 20.82
N LEU A 3 4.16 -9.78 19.70
CA LEU A 3 5.05 -9.90 18.55
C LEU A 3 5.41 -8.53 17.98
N LYS A 4 6.64 -8.36 17.53
CA LYS A 4 7.09 -7.13 16.90
C LYS A 4 7.14 -7.30 15.37
N ALA A 5 6.62 -6.32 14.64
CA ALA A 5 6.53 -6.40 13.17
C ALA A 5 7.89 -6.61 12.49
N TYR A 6 8.95 -5.97 12.99
CA TYR A 6 10.30 -6.12 12.42
C TYR A 6 10.83 -7.57 12.48
N GLN A 7 10.48 -8.33 13.53
CA GLN A 7 10.86 -9.74 13.67
C GLN A 7 10.11 -10.65 12.67
N LEU A 8 8.91 -10.23 12.26
CA LEU A 8 8.09 -10.97 11.31
C LEU A 8 8.53 -10.75 9.87
N VAL A 9 9.11 -9.59 9.56
CA VAL A 9 9.55 -9.25 8.18
C VAL A 9 10.67 -10.17 7.70
N GLU A 10 11.53 -10.63 8.60
CA GLU A 10 12.66 -11.52 8.30
C GLU A 10 12.24 -12.98 8.09
N LYS A 11 11.03 -13.36 8.52
CA LYS A 11 10.52 -14.74 8.42
C LYS A 11 10.07 -15.10 7.03
N SER A 12 10.25 -16.36 6.68
CA SER A 12 9.73 -16.93 5.44
C SER A 12 8.19 -17.00 5.44
N ARG A 13 7.60 -17.08 4.26
CA ARG A 13 6.13 -17.23 4.13
C ARG A 13 5.59 -18.48 4.83
N ALA A 14 6.33 -19.59 4.78
CA ALA A 14 5.93 -20.85 5.42
C ALA A 14 5.87 -20.69 6.94
N GLU A 15 6.91 -20.15 7.56
CA GLU A 15 6.98 -19.87 8.99
C GLU A 15 5.87 -18.92 9.45
N LEU A 16 5.58 -17.87 8.66
CA LEU A 16 4.49 -16.95 8.97
C LEU A 16 3.10 -17.60 8.92
N LEU A 17 2.89 -18.58 8.03
CA LEU A 17 1.63 -19.35 7.96
C LEU A 17 1.48 -20.29 9.15
N GLU A 18 2.55 -20.96 9.57
CA GLU A 18 2.55 -21.80 10.77
C GLU A 18 2.30 -20.98 12.03
N GLU A 19 2.97 -19.82 12.16
CA GLU A 19 2.76 -18.90 13.27
C GLU A 19 1.32 -18.34 13.28
N LEU A 20 0.76 -18.04 12.11
CA LEU A 20 -0.64 -17.63 12.01
C LEU A 20 -1.59 -18.70 12.52
N ALA A 21 -1.40 -19.96 12.09
CA ALA A 21 -2.23 -21.09 12.53
C ALA A 21 -2.17 -21.30 14.05
N THR A 22 -0.97 -21.20 14.64
CA THR A 22 -0.79 -21.30 16.09
C THR A 22 -1.48 -20.17 16.86
N LEU A 23 -1.38 -18.93 16.35
CA LEU A 23 -2.03 -17.77 16.96
C LEU A 23 -3.56 -17.83 16.84
N GLU A 24 -4.09 -18.29 15.70
CA GLU A 24 -5.53 -18.44 15.51
C GLU A 24 -6.10 -19.54 16.44
N LYS A 25 -5.39 -20.67 16.60
CA LYS A 25 -5.74 -21.71 17.56
C LYS A 25 -5.74 -21.17 18.99
N LYS A 26 -4.69 -20.47 19.39
CA LYS A 26 -4.61 -19.83 20.70
C LYS A 26 -5.75 -18.82 20.93
N LEU A 27 -6.09 -18.04 19.92
CA LEU A 27 -7.20 -17.09 20.01
C LEU A 27 -8.54 -17.81 20.23
N PHE A 28 -8.76 -18.91 19.56
CA PHE A 28 -9.94 -19.76 19.74
C PHE A 28 -10.03 -20.33 21.16
N GLU A 29 -8.94 -20.89 21.67
CA GLU A 29 -8.86 -21.41 23.04
C GLU A 29 -9.12 -20.33 24.10
N LEU A 30 -8.52 -19.16 23.95
CA LEU A 30 -8.74 -18.04 24.86
C LEU A 30 -10.19 -17.55 24.87
N ARG A 31 -10.86 -17.55 23.72
CA ARG A 31 -12.29 -17.20 23.62
C ARG A 31 -13.16 -18.22 24.35
N GLY A 32 -12.87 -19.51 24.23
CA GLY A 32 -13.54 -20.56 24.99
C GLY A 32 -13.33 -20.40 26.50
N GLN A 33 -12.11 -20.10 26.92
CA GLN A 33 -11.78 -19.90 28.35
C GLN A 33 -12.47 -18.68 28.96
N ILE A 34 -12.69 -17.59 28.20
CA ILE A 34 -13.43 -16.43 28.70
C ILE A 34 -14.93 -16.75 28.86
N ALA A 35 -15.49 -17.58 27.99
CA ALA A 35 -16.88 -18.00 28.10
C ALA A 35 -17.14 -18.79 29.41
N THR A 36 -16.14 -19.52 29.89
CA THR A 36 -16.22 -20.27 31.15
C THR A 36 -15.81 -19.48 32.38
N SER A 37 -14.75 -18.67 32.26
CA SER A 37 -14.24 -17.86 33.38
C SER A 37 -13.56 -16.57 32.84
N ALA A 38 -14.26 -15.47 32.94
CA ALA A 38 -13.74 -14.17 32.56
C ALA A 38 -12.75 -13.62 33.61
N SER A 39 -11.50 -13.37 33.24
CA SER A 39 -10.55 -12.63 34.02
C SER A 39 -9.94 -11.49 33.22
N ALA A 40 -9.57 -10.40 33.89
CA ALA A 40 -8.95 -9.22 33.26
C ALA A 40 -7.65 -9.61 32.52
N GLN A 41 -6.88 -10.55 33.05
CA GLN A 41 -5.68 -11.06 32.41
C GLN A 41 -5.98 -11.74 31.07
N LYS A 42 -6.98 -12.66 31.04
CA LYS A 42 -7.39 -13.34 29.79
C LYS A 42 -7.93 -12.39 28.75
N GLN A 43 -8.65 -11.32 29.15
CA GLN A 43 -9.10 -10.26 28.23
C GLN A 43 -7.92 -9.50 27.62
N SER A 44 -6.89 -9.21 28.41
CA SER A 44 -5.66 -8.58 27.91
C SER A 44 -4.91 -9.50 26.94
N GLU A 45 -4.85 -10.80 27.22
CA GLU A 45 -4.22 -11.78 26.32
C GLU A 45 -4.94 -11.90 24.99
N ILE A 46 -6.28 -11.93 24.96
CA ILE A 46 -7.06 -11.89 23.71
C ILE A 46 -6.75 -10.63 22.91
N LYS A 47 -6.72 -9.46 23.56
CA LYS A 47 -6.38 -8.21 22.89
C LYS A 47 -5.02 -8.28 22.20
N ASN A 48 -4.01 -8.82 22.91
CA ASN A 48 -2.66 -8.97 22.39
C ASN A 48 -2.62 -9.99 21.23
N THR A 49 -3.21 -11.17 21.42
CA THR A 49 -3.24 -12.22 20.38
C THR A 49 -3.96 -11.76 19.10
N ARG A 50 -5.08 -11.03 19.24
CA ARG A 50 -5.76 -10.43 18.07
C ARG A 50 -4.85 -9.49 17.28
N LYS A 51 -4.07 -8.66 17.98
CA LYS A 51 -3.11 -7.75 17.34
C LYS A 51 -1.94 -8.50 16.70
N ASP A 52 -1.50 -9.60 17.33
CA ASP A 52 -0.45 -10.44 16.78
C ASP A 52 -0.90 -11.12 15.48
N VAL A 53 -2.10 -11.69 15.45
CA VAL A 53 -2.73 -12.22 14.22
C VAL A 53 -2.80 -11.15 13.12
N ALA A 54 -3.22 -9.94 13.46
CA ALA A 54 -3.30 -8.84 12.49
C ALA A 54 -1.92 -8.45 11.94
N ARG A 55 -0.87 -8.43 12.77
CA ARG A 55 0.51 -8.15 12.33
C ARG A 55 1.01 -9.20 11.35
N VAL A 56 0.85 -10.49 11.68
CA VAL A 56 1.26 -11.58 10.78
C VAL A 56 0.52 -11.50 9.46
N LYS A 57 -0.80 -11.32 9.47
CA LYS A 57 -1.60 -11.16 8.24
C LYS A 57 -1.15 -9.97 7.40
N THR A 58 -0.80 -8.85 8.02
CA THR A 58 -0.31 -7.66 7.31
C THR A 58 1.01 -7.95 6.59
N ILE A 59 1.96 -8.60 7.25
CA ILE A 59 3.25 -8.94 6.64
C ILE A 59 3.08 -9.95 5.50
N LEU A 60 2.23 -10.97 5.67
CA LEU A 60 1.91 -11.94 4.61
C LEU A 60 1.33 -11.25 3.36
N MET A 61 0.40 -10.32 3.55
CA MET A 61 -0.19 -9.55 2.45
C MET A 61 0.83 -8.63 1.79
N GLU A 62 1.73 -8.04 2.56
CA GLU A 62 2.81 -7.20 2.02
C GLU A 62 3.80 -8.01 1.18
N GLN A 63 4.23 -9.18 1.66
CA GLN A 63 5.08 -10.08 0.89
C GLN A 63 4.40 -10.54 -0.41
N GLN A 64 3.11 -10.89 -0.35
CA GLN A 64 2.33 -11.26 -1.52
C GLN A 64 2.21 -10.10 -2.53
N ARG A 65 1.98 -8.89 -2.05
CA ARG A 65 1.93 -7.68 -2.89
C ARG A 65 3.25 -7.42 -3.59
N LYS A 66 4.36 -7.50 -2.86
CA LYS A 66 5.70 -7.34 -3.43
C LYS A 66 5.97 -8.37 -4.54
N ALA A 67 5.64 -9.63 -4.29
CA ALA A 67 5.79 -10.70 -5.28
C ALA A 67 4.92 -10.48 -6.53
N LEU A 68 3.69 -10.00 -6.36
CA LEU A 68 2.79 -9.68 -7.48
C LEU A 68 3.27 -8.45 -8.27
N LEU A 69 3.77 -7.42 -7.60
CA LEU A 69 4.35 -6.25 -8.28
C LEU A 69 5.50 -6.65 -9.21
N GLY A 70 6.39 -7.53 -8.76
CA GLY A 70 7.45 -8.05 -9.63
C GLY A 70 6.95 -8.80 -10.86
N LYS A 71 5.81 -9.52 -10.75
CA LYS A 71 5.19 -10.21 -11.91
C LYS A 71 4.58 -9.25 -12.94
N TYR A 72 4.09 -8.10 -12.49
CA TYR A 72 3.46 -7.09 -13.34
C TYR A 72 4.40 -5.94 -13.71
N GLU A 73 5.68 -6.05 -13.38
CA GLU A 73 6.68 -5.07 -13.80
C GLU A 73 6.80 -5.06 -15.32
N GLY A 74 6.62 -3.89 -15.94
CA GLY A 74 6.57 -3.74 -17.40
C GLY A 74 5.27 -4.14 -18.08
N ALA A 75 4.28 -4.69 -17.37
CA ALA A 75 3.00 -5.03 -17.98
C ALA A 75 2.18 -3.78 -18.31
N LYS A 76 1.55 -3.77 -19.52
CA LYS A 76 0.68 -2.66 -19.98
C LYS A 76 -0.51 -2.42 -19.06
N LEU A 77 -1.04 -3.46 -18.46
CA LEU A 77 -2.19 -3.42 -17.55
C LEU A 77 -1.84 -4.04 -16.22
N VAL A 78 -1.70 -3.21 -15.21
CA VAL A 78 -1.51 -3.64 -13.81
C VAL A 78 -2.87 -3.68 -13.12
N PRO A 79 -3.19 -4.71 -12.30
CA PRO A 79 -4.42 -4.76 -11.51
C PRO A 79 -4.60 -3.50 -10.67
N LYS A 80 -5.86 -3.06 -10.51
CA LYS A 80 -6.16 -1.81 -9.77
C LYS A 80 -5.64 -1.80 -8.35
N ASP A 81 -5.64 -2.94 -7.68
CA ASP A 81 -5.18 -3.09 -6.29
C ASP A 81 -3.67 -2.89 -6.11
N LEU A 82 -2.91 -3.14 -7.18
CA LEU A 82 -1.45 -3.00 -7.18
C LEU A 82 -0.97 -1.63 -7.68
N ARG A 83 -1.86 -0.85 -8.32
CA ARG A 83 -1.54 0.49 -8.78
C ARG A 83 -1.37 1.45 -7.61
N ALA A 84 -0.51 2.47 -7.78
CA ALA A 84 -0.42 3.57 -6.83
C ALA A 84 -1.78 4.27 -6.70
N LYS A 85 -2.26 4.44 -5.46
CA LYS A 85 -3.52 5.12 -5.19
C LYS A 85 -3.32 6.63 -5.32
N THR A 86 -3.94 7.22 -6.32
CA THR A 86 -3.97 8.66 -6.55
C THR A 86 -5.38 9.20 -6.38
N THR A 87 -5.54 10.52 -6.27
CA THR A 87 -6.86 11.16 -6.20
C THR A 87 -7.61 10.98 -7.53
N LYS A 88 -8.94 11.10 -7.50
CA LYS A 88 -9.79 11.01 -8.72
C LYS A 88 -9.37 12.04 -9.77
N SER A 89 -9.07 13.27 -9.36
CA SER A 89 -8.61 14.34 -10.25
C SER A 89 -7.30 13.97 -10.95
N GLN A 90 -6.32 13.47 -10.21
CA GLN A 90 -5.04 13.03 -10.79
C GLN A 90 -5.20 11.85 -11.76
N ARG A 91 -6.08 10.87 -11.44
CA ARG A 91 -6.35 9.73 -12.35
C ARG A 91 -7.04 10.15 -13.65
N LYS A 92 -7.84 11.23 -13.63
CA LYS A 92 -8.56 11.76 -14.79
C LYS A 92 -7.84 12.89 -15.51
N GLN A 93 -6.69 13.30 -15.00
CA GLN A 93 -5.88 14.34 -15.61
C GLN A 93 -5.42 13.91 -17.01
N LEU A 94 -5.38 14.86 -17.93
CA LEU A 94 -4.85 14.62 -19.27
C LEU A 94 -3.37 14.19 -19.16
N PRO A 95 -2.96 13.15 -19.91
CA PRO A 95 -1.55 12.78 -20.01
C PRO A 95 -0.69 13.96 -20.45
N ALA A 96 0.52 14.07 -19.94
CA ALA A 96 1.45 15.18 -20.24
C ALA A 96 1.63 15.42 -21.74
N LYS A 97 1.56 14.35 -22.56
CA LYS A 97 1.59 14.42 -24.03
C LYS A 97 0.51 15.34 -24.61
N TYR A 98 -0.66 15.39 -23.99
CA TYR A 98 -1.79 16.21 -24.47
C TYR A 98 -1.95 17.50 -23.67
N ALA A 99 -1.59 17.50 -22.38
CA ALA A 99 -1.72 18.68 -21.52
C ALA A 99 -0.85 19.85 -22.00
N ASN A 100 0.32 19.55 -22.56
CA ASN A 100 1.26 20.54 -23.08
C ASN A 100 1.04 20.90 -24.57
N LYS A 101 0.05 20.29 -25.22
CA LYS A 101 -0.28 20.61 -26.62
C LYS A 101 -1.04 21.91 -26.72
N LEU A 102 -0.46 22.88 -27.39
CA LEU A 102 -1.15 24.11 -27.74
C LEU A 102 -2.18 23.88 -28.82
N VAL A 103 -3.35 24.49 -28.68
CA VAL A 103 -4.37 24.54 -29.74
C VAL A 103 -3.77 25.25 -30.96
N LYS A 104 -4.12 24.83 -32.18
CA LYS A 104 -3.58 25.37 -33.43
C LYS A 104 -3.53 26.91 -33.46
N LYS A 105 -4.59 27.58 -33.00
CA LYS A 105 -4.67 29.05 -32.92
C LYS A 105 -3.64 29.63 -31.93
N ALA A 106 -3.46 29.02 -30.77
CA ALA A 106 -2.49 29.46 -29.76
C ALA A 106 -1.05 29.19 -30.23
N ALA A 107 -0.81 28.04 -30.89
CA ALA A 107 0.47 27.70 -31.47
C ALA A 107 0.89 28.68 -32.56
N SER A 108 -0.04 29.08 -33.44
CA SER A 108 0.19 30.11 -34.47
C SER A 108 0.52 31.45 -33.85
N ARG A 109 -0.23 31.91 -32.84
CA ARG A 109 0.06 33.15 -32.11
C ARG A 109 1.43 33.13 -31.45
N ALA A 110 1.77 32.03 -30.76
CA ALA A 110 3.08 31.90 -30.11
C ALA A 110 4.25 31.96 -31.12
N LYS A 111 4.01 31.47 -32.34
CA LYS A 111 5.00 31.50 -33.43
C LYS A 111 5.25 32.95 -33.94
N PHE A 112 4.18 33.74 -34.09
CA PHE A 112 4.26 35.08 -34.66
C PHE A 112 4.47 36.17 -33.61
N LEU A 113 3.95 36.03 -32.40
CA LEU A 113 4.05 36.99 -31.31
C LEU A 113 5.14 36.54 -30.30
N LYS A 114 6.32 36.23 -30.78
CA LYS A 114 7.44 35.97 -29.88
C LYS A 114 7.78 37.24 -29.11
N PRO A 115 7.86 37.22 -27.78
CA PRO A 115 8.30 38.38 -27.02
C PRO A 115 9.73 38.72 -27.44
N THR A 116 9.93 39.96 -27.89
CA THR A 116 11.26 40.45 -28.24
C THR A 116 12.09 40.57 -26.96
N LYS A 117 13.13 39.75 -26.85
CA LYS A 117 14.08 39.86 -25.75
C LYS A 117 15.08 40.93 -26.12
N PHE A 118 15.16 42.00 -25.33
CA PHE A 118 16.17 43.06 -25.48
C PHE A 118 16.87 43.27 -24.15
N ALA A 119 18.11 43.71 -24.21
CA ALA A 119 18.87 44.12 -23.06
C ALA A 119 19.30 45.58 -23.30
N LEU A 120 19.06 46.45 -22.31
CA LEU A 120 19.59 47.81 -22.32
C LEU A 120 21.02 47.74 -21.76
N LYS A 121 21.95 48.36 -22.48
CA LYS A 121 23.34 48.56 -22.00
C LYS A 121 23.32 49.78 -21.08
N ALA A 122 23.80 49.58 -19.83
CA ALA A 122 23.99 50.68 -18.88
C ALA A 122 25.17 51.55 -19.28
#